data_e961aa631f1c8edf1410580ec5ae0df9
#
_entry.id   e961aa631f1c8edf1410580ec5ae0df9
#
_cell.length_a   1.000
_cell.length_b   1.000
_cell.length_c   1.000
_cell.angle_alpha   90.00
_cell.angle_beta   90.00
_cell.angle_gamma   90.00
#
_symmetry.space_group_name_H-M   'P 1'
#
loop_
_entity.id
_entity.type
_entity.pdbx_description
1 polymer ?
#
loop_
_entity_poly.entity_id
_entity_poly.type
_entity_poly.pdbx_seq_one_letter_code
_entity_poly.pdbx_strand_id
1 'polypeptide(L)'
;MLGIHTGGLPLALNHAVARLMCKIGRSKQAAWKVSEKPLSPMNLRQKILSSDDHRYQDELAWWALRPEVKLGPPSWHWVERAIASIRLMEQPGTLEAVETPILLLATTADQLVSTPQIIEDGKRLPNAELLIFGKEAAHELLREADDVRDRCLDRINIFWDKYAARS
;
A
#
# COMPACT_ATOMS: atom_id res chain seq x y z
N MET A 1 5.73 -10.73 -5.45
CA MET A 1 6.00 -9.64 -6.43
C MET A 1 5.01 -8.54 -6.13
N LEU A 2 5.44 -7.47 -5.47
CA LEU A 2 4.59 -6.32 -5.19
C LEU A 2 4.05 -5.78 -6.52
N GLY A 3 2.73 -5.83 -6.68
CA GLY A 3 2.06 -5.33 -7.87
C GLY A 3 1.93 -3.81 -7.88
N ILE A 4 3.05 -3.11 -7.94
CA ILE A 4 2.98 -1.77 -8.53
C ILE A 4 2.60 -2.04 -9.99
N HIS A 5 1.43 -1.59 -10.41
CA HIS A 5 1.01 -1.69 -11.80
C HIS A 5 2.01 -0.93 -12.69
N THR A 6 3.04 -1.62 -13.11
CA THR A 6 4.17 -1.10 -13.90
C THR A 6 3.88 -1.21 -15.40
N GLY A 7 2.61 -1.26 -15.80
CA GLY A 7 2.23 -1.41 -17.20
C GLY A 7 2.69 -2.72 -17.85
N GLY A 8 2.86 -3.81 -17.05
CA GLY A 8 3.24 -5.13 -17.56
C GLY A 8 4.74 -5.34 -17.80
N LEU A 9 5.59 -4.34 -17.52
CA LEU A 9 7.04 -4.50 -17.62
C LEU A 9 7.62 -5.25 -16.41
N PRO A 10 8.66 -6.08 -16.58
CA PRO A 10 9.37 -6.71 -15.47
C PRO A 10 9.90 -5.68 -14.46
N LEU A 11 9.82 -6.01 -13.16
CA LEU A 11 10.27 -5.11 -12.07
C LEU A 11 11.72 -4.63 -12.26
N ALA A 12 12.59 -5.51 -12.77
CA ALA A 12 13.98 -5.17 -13.05
C ALA A 12 14.13 -4.06 -14.11
N LEU A 13 13.32 -4.11 -15.17
CA LEU A 13 13.32 -3.10 -16.21
C LEU A 13 12.78 -1.76 -15.70
N ASN A 14 11.69 -1.79 -14.94
CA ASN A 14 11.15 -0.59 -14.32
C ASN A 14 12.16 0.07 -13.37
N HIS A 15 12.90 -0.72 -12.61
CA HIS A 15 13.98 -0.20 -11.76
C HIS A 15 15.11 0.43 -12.56
N ALA A 16 15.52 -0.21 -13.65
CA ALA A 16 16.57 0.33 -14.53
C ALA A 16 16.13 1.67 -15.14
N VAL A 17 14.88 1.76 -15.62
CA VAL A 17 14.31 3.01 -16.14
C VAL A 17 14.27 4.10 -15.06
N ALA A 18 13.76 3.79 -13.87
CA ALA A 18 13.68 4.75 -12.77
C ALA A 18 15.09 5.27 -12.37
N ARG A 19 16.07 4.38 -12.29
CA ARG A 19 17.48 4.75 -12.02
C ARG A 19 18.05 5.66 -13.11
N LEU A 20 17.77 5.34 -14.38
CA LEU A 20 18.21 6.18 -15.51
C LEU A 20 17.59 7.57 -15.40
N MET A 21 16.28 7.67 -15.16
CA MET A 21 15.58 8.94 -15.02
C MET A 21 16.15 9.79 -13.86
N CYS A 22 16.50 9.15 -12.75
CA CYS A 22 17.18 9.83 -11.65
C CYS A 22 18.56 10.34 -12.05
N LYS A 23 19.37 9.53 -12.77
CA LYS A 23 20.72 9.91 -13.21
C LYS A 23 20.75 11.08 -14.19
N ILE A 24 19.74 11.17 -15.07
CA ILE A 24 19.64 12.30 -16.05
C ILE A 24 18.95 13.54 -15.47
N GLY A 25 18.83 13.64 -14.14
CA GLY A 25 18.30 14.82 -13.46
C GLY A 25 16.77 14.95 -13.44
N ARG A 26 16.02 13.88 -13.78
CA ARG A 26 14.56 13.87 -13.80
C ARG A 26 13.93 13.24 -12.55
N SER A 27 14.67 13.10 -11.48
CA SER A 27 14.26 12.42 -10.24
C SER A 27 12.94 12.93 -9.64
N LYS A 28 12.70 14.25 -9.72
CA LYS A 28 11.49 14.91 -9.20
C LYS A 28 10.32 14.91 -10.19
N GLN A 29 10.52 14.52 -11.44
CA GLN A 29 9.43 14.45 -12.42
C GLN A 29 8.52 13.26 -12.13
N ALA A 30 7.24 13.41 -12.47
CA ALA A 30 6.26 12.35 -12.39
C ALA A 30 6.66 11.14 -13.25
N ALA A 31 6.60 9.94 -12.66
CA ALA A 31 6.92 8.70 -13.38
C ALA A 31 5.82 8.31 -14.36
N TRP A 32 4.58 8.71 -14.10
CA TRP A 32 3.44 8.56 -15.02
C TRP A 32 2.49 9.75 -14.92
N LYS A 33 1.75 9.99 -16.00
CA LYS A 33 0.87 11.16 -16.10
C LYS A 33 -0.47 11.01 -15.39
N VAL A 34 -0.87 9.79 -15.09
CA VAL A 34 -2.15 9.46 -14.47
C VAL A 34 -1.92 9.25 -13.00
N SER A 35 -2.05 10.31 -12.25
CA SER A 35 -2.42 10.18 -10.86
C SER A 35 -3.84 10.69 -10.74
N GLU A 36 -4.62 10.05 -9.94
CA GLU A 36 -5.72 10.67 -9.22
C GLU A 36 -6.41 11.86 -9.94
N LYS A 37 -6.77 11.68 -11.23
CA LYS A 37 -7.75 12.59 -11.80
C LYS A 37 -9.06 12.33 -11.07
N PRO A 38 -9.62 13.33 -10.38
CA PRO A 38 -10.94 13.20 -9.75
C PRO A 38 -12.07 12.95 -10.75
N LEU A 39 -11.75 12.83 -12.03
CA LEU A 39 -12.66 12.76 -13.17
C LEU A 39 -12.49 11.52 -14.06
N SER A 40 -11.65 10.56 -13.69
CA SER A 40 -11.94 9.18 -14.15
C SER A 40 -13.25 8.76 -13.50
N PRO A 41 -14.15 8.02 -14.17
CA PRO A 41 -15.45 7.71 -13.59
C PRO A 41 -15.18 7.24 -12.17
N MET A 42 -15.72 7.98 -11.21
CA MET A 42 -15.54 7.87 -9.75
C MET A 42 -15.51 6.42 -9.26
N ASN A 43 -16.16 5.58 -10.01
CA ASN A 43 -16.36 4.17 -9.74
C ASN A 43 -15.13 3.26 -9.84
N LEU A 44 -14.11 3.58 -10.65
CA LEU A 44 -12.97 2.65 -10.79
C LEU A 44 -11.93 2.84 -9.68
N ARG A 45 -11.51 4.09 -9.44
CA ARG A 45 -10.56 4.38 -8.35
C ARG A 45 -11.15 4.02 -6.99
N GLN A 46 -12.43 4.40 -6.76
CA GLN A 46 -13.14 4.06 -5.56
C GLN A 46 -13.16 2.55 -5.31
N LYS A 47 -13.61 1.74 -6.28
CA LYS A 47 -13.66 0.28 -6.15
C LYS A 47 -12.32 -0.39 -5.83
N ILE A 48 -11.23 0.24 -6.23
CA ILE A 48 -9.88 -0.23 -5.91
C ILE A 48 -9.52 0.10 -4.45
N LEU A 49 -9.96 1.25 -3.94
CA LEU A 49 -9.56 1.77 -2.63
C LEU A 49 -10.49 1.34 -1.51
N SER A 50 -11.81 1.51 -1.68
CA SER A 50 -12.82 1.22 -0.66
C SER A 50 -14.14 0.80 -1.30
N SER A 51 -14.85 -0.10 -0.66
CA SER A 51 -16.22 -0.49 -1.02
C SER A 51 -17.27 0.49 -0.49
N ASP A 52 -16.90 1.38 0.45
CA ASP A 52 -17.79 2.32 1.09
C ASP A 52 -17.80 3.69 0.40
N ASP A 53 -18.96 4.05 -0.18
CA ASP A 53 -19.14 5.30 -0.93
C ASP A 53 -18.98 6.52 -0.03
N HIS A 54 -19.50 6.51 1.20
CA HIS A 54 -19.44 7.65 2.10
C HIS A 54 -18.01 7.95 2.53
N ARG A 55 -17.26 6.92 2.92
CA ARG A 55 -15.87 7.07 3.34
C ARG A 55 -14.96 7.46 2.19
N TYR A 56 -15.29 7.06 0.97
CA TYR A 56 -14.58 7.57 -0.20
C TYR A 56 -14.85 9.06 -0.44
N GLN A 57 -16.08 9.54 -0.20
CA GLN A 57 -16.42 10.96 -0.32
C GLN A 57 -15.67 11.85 0.68
N ASP A 58 -15.30 11.34 1.86
CA ASP A 58 -14.53 12.08 2.85
C ASP A 58 -13.20 12.59 2.28
N GLU A 59 -12.51 11.79 1.47
CA GLU A 59 -11.27 12.22 0.81
C GLU A 59 -11.50 13.41 -0.13
N LEU A 60 -12.59 13.35 -0.90
CA LEU A 60 -12.94 14.43 -1.83
C LEU A 60 -13.31 15.71 -1.08
N ALA A 61 -14.00 15.60 0.05
CA ALA A 61 -14.31 16.73 0.93
C ALA A 61 -13.04 17.35 1.51
N TRP A 62 -12.08 16.54 1.97
CA TRP A 62 -10.78 17.01 2.44
C TRP A 62 -9.99 17.72 1.33
N TRP A 63 -9.99 17.21 0.10
CA TRP A 63 -9.33 17.87 -1.02
C TRP A 63 -9.96 19.20 -1.41
N ALA A 64 -11.28 19.35 -1.19
CA ALA A 64 -11.97 20.62 -1.41
C ALA A 64 -11.63 21.65 -0.32
N LEU A 65 -11.54 21.20 0.95
CA LEU A 65 -11.23 22.07 2.09
C LEU A 65 -9.74 22.41 2.20
N ARG A 66 -8.86 21.48 1.85
CA ARG A 66 -7.40 21.56 2.02
C ARG A 66 -6.71 21.05 0.74
N PRO A 67 -6.72 21.83 -0.35
CA PRO A 67 -6.13 21.42 -1.62
C PRO A 67 -4.64 21.01 -1.53
N GLU A 68 -3.93 21.54 -0.54
CA GLU A 68 -2.52 21.26 -0.30
C GLU A 68 -2.23 19.82 0.17
N VAL A 69 -3.24 19.10 0.69
CA VAL A 69 -3.07 17.68 1.08
C VAL A 69 -3.18 16.71 -0.10
N LYS A 70 -3.59 17.21 -1.27
CA LYS A 70 -3.72 16.41 -2.48
C LYS A 70 -2.36 16.04 -3.03
N LEU A 71 -2.03 14.75 -3.00
CA LEU A 71 -0.78 14.26 -3.56
C LEU A 71 -0.82 14.20 -5.08
N GLY A 72 0.31 14.51 -5.69
CA GLY A 72 0.55 14.29 -7.11
C GLY A 72 0.99 12.85 -7.41
N PRO A 73 1.28 12.53 -8.70
CA PRO A 73 1.80 11.24 -9.09
C PRO A 73 3.18 10.99 -8.48
N PRO A 74 3.55 9.71 -8.23
CA PRO A 74 4.86 9.38 -7.71
C PRO A 74 5.97 9.86 -8.66
N SER A 75 7.04 10.38 -8.07
CA SER A 75 8.21 10.79 -8.81
C SER A 75 9.08 9.57 -9.21
N TRP A 76 9.97 9.75 -10.21
CA TRP A 76 10.94 8.72 -10.57
C TRP A 76 11.82 8.31 -9.38
N HIS A 77 12.17 9.25 -8.51
CA HIS A 77 12.92 8.93 -7.29
C HIS A 77 12.13 8.04 -6.34
N TRP A 78 10.84 8.33 -6.13
CA TRP A 78 9.98 7.49 -5.31
C TRP A 78 9.89 6.06 -5.87
N VAL A 79 9.67 5.92 -7.19
CA VAL A 79 9.61 4.60 -7.84
C VAL A 79 10.91 3.83 -7.67
N GLU A 80 12.04 4.50 -7.87
CA GLU A 80 13.37 3.91 -7.71
C GLU A 80 13.59 3.40 -6.28
N ARG A 81 13.25 4.22 -5.28
CA ARG A 81 13.39 3.84 -3.86
C ARG A 81 12.42 2.74 -3.44
N ALA A 82 11.17 2.80 -3.88
CA ALA A 82 10.17 1.76 -3.60
C ALA A 82 10.65 0.39 -4.13
N ILE A 83 11.13 0.33 -5.38
CA ILE A 83 11.66 -0.92 -5.95
C ILE A 83 12.93 -1.39 -5.22
N ALA A 84 13.81 -0.47 -4.83
CA ALA A 84 15.01 -0.81 -4.06
C ALA A 84 14.64 -1.41 -2.69
N SER A 85 13.65 -0.86 -2.00
CA SER A 85 13.13 -1.39 -0.72
C SER A 85 12.53 -2.78 -0.89
N ILE A 86 11.73 -3.01 -1.94
CA ILE A 86 11.17 -4.32 -2.25
C ILE A 86 12.29 -5.36 -2.41
N ARG A 87 13.31 -5.03 -3.21
CA ARG A 87 14.45 -5.93 -3.42
C ARG A 87 15.25 -6.21 -2.16
N LEU A 88 15.33 -5.24 -1.25
CA LEU A 88 15.98 -5.45 0.04
C LEU A 88 15.17 -6.44 0.88
N MET A 89 13.86 -6.31 0.95
CA MET A 89 12.98 -7.23 1.68
C MET A 89 13.00 -8.66 1.10
N GLU A 90 13.20 -8.80 -0.23
CA GLU A 90 13.32 -10.09 -0.89
C GLU A 90 14.62 -10.84 -0.51
N GLN A 91 15.65 -10.15 0.00
CA GLN A 91 16.90 -10.81 0.39
C GLN A 91 16.70 -11.69 1.62
N PRO A 92 17.26 -12.92 1.60
CA PRO A 92 17.26 -13.78 2.78
C PRO A 92 17.89 -13.10 4.00
N GLY A 93 17.30 -13.29 5.16
CA GLY A 93 17.78 -12.70 6.41
C GLY A 93 17.25 -11.29 6.70
N THR A 94 16.71 -10.57 5.71
CA THR A 94 16.23 -9.18 5.92
C THR A 94 14.96 -9.13 6.75
N LEU A 95 13.93 -9.88 6.38
CA LEU A 95 12.68 -9.94 7.14
C LEU A 95 12.83 -10.83 8.37
N GLU A 96 13.61 -11.87 8.27
CA GLU A 96 13.88 -12.80 9.36
C GLU A 96 14.62 -12.16 10.55
N ALA A 97 15.34 -11.06 10.32
CA ALA A 97 16.02 -10.29 11.37
C ALA A 97 15.13 -9.25 12.08
N VAL A 98 13.87 -9.09 11.67
CA VAL A 98 12.95 -8.11 12.28
C VAL A 98 12.30 -8.72 13.51
N GLU A 99 12.81 -8.35 14.68
CA GLU A 99 12.30 -8.85 15.97
C GLU A 99 11.06 -8.10 16.47
N THR A 100 10.83 -6.88 15.99
CA THR A 100 9.65 -6.07 16.34
C THR A 100 8.37 -6.79 15.94
N PRO A 101 7.39 -6.93 16.84
CA PRO A 101 6.08 -7.48 16.50
C PRO A 101 5.39 -6.63 15.40
N ILE A 102 4.81 -7.30 14.41
CA ILE A 102 4.16 -6.66 13.27
C ILE A 102 2.77 -7.26 13.08
N LEU A 103 1.75 -6.42 13.01
CA LEU A 103 0.41 -6.81 12.57
C LEU A 103 0.24 -6.44 11.10
N LEU A 104 -0.02 -7.43 10.26
CA LEU A 104 -0.32 -7.27 8.83
C LEU A 104 -1.83 -7.41 8.61
N LEU A 105 -2.44 -6.36 8.08
CA LEU A 105 -3.84 -6.35 7.66
C LEU A 105 -3.87 -6.30 6.13
N ALA A 106 -4.55 -7.24 5.49
CA ALA A 106 -4.60 -7.31 4.03
C ALA A 106 -5.95 -7.86 3.53
N THR A 107 -6.22 -7.74 2.24
CA THR A 107 -7.38 -8.33 1.58
C THR A 107 -6.99 -9.09 0.34
N THR A 108 -7.64 -10.22 0.07
CA THR A 108 -7.42 -10.99 -1.18
C THR A 108 -7.97 -10.29 -2.41
N ALA A 109 -8.78 -9.25 -2.25
CA ALA A 109 -9.32 -8.44 -3.34
C ALA A 109 -8.46 -7.20 -3.67
N ASP A 110 -7.29 -7.04 -3.03
CA ASP A 110 -6.40 -5.92 -3.30
C ASP A 110 -5.93 -5.90 -4.76
N GLN A 111 -6.10 -4.75 -5.41
CA GLN A 111 -5.69 -4.53 -6.80
C GLN A 111 -4.42 -3.66 -6.91
N LEU A 112 -3.91 -3.14 -5.81
CA LEU A 112 -2.72 -2.27 -5.79
C LEU A 112 -1.47 -3.00 -5.31
N VAL A 113 -1.62 -3.94 -4.38
CA VAL A 113 -0.51 -4.72 -3.83
C VAL A 113 -0.79 -6.23 -3.93
N SER A 114 0.26 -7.03 -3.85
CA SER A 114 0.17 -8.49 -3.95
C SER A 114 -0.09 -9.11 -2.58
N THR A 115 -1.32 -9.46 -2.28
CA THR A 115 -1.67 -10.17 -1.04
C THR A 115 -0.93 -11.50 -0.88
N PRO A 116 -0.73 -12.32 -1.93
CA PRO A 116 0.12 -13.50 -1.81
C PRO A 116 1.54 -13.17 -1.32
N GLN A 117 2.13 -12.05 -1.78
CA GLN A 117 3.44 -11.63 -1.32
C GLN A 117 3.42 -11.16 0.15
N ILE A 118 2.37 -10.44 0.57
CA ILE A 118 2.20 -10.04 1.98
C ILE A 118 2.15 -11.27 2.88
N ILE A 119 1.46 -12.32 2.47
CA ILE A 119 1.36 -13.57 3.22
C ILE A 119 2.73 -14.26 3.30
N GLU A 120 3.47 -14.34 2.19
CA GLU A 120 4.80 -14.92 2.17
C GLU A 120 5.80 -14.11 3.01
N ASP A 121 5.78 -12.80 2.92
CA ASP A 121 6.62 -11.92 3.74
C ASP A 121 6.25 -12.03 5.23
N GLY A 122 4.96 -12.17 5.54
CA GLY A 122 4.49 -12.42 6.90
C GLY A 122 5.00 -13.73 7.50
N LYS A 123 5.17 -14.79 6.69
CA LYS A 123 5.77 -16.05 7.14
C LYS A 123 7.26 -15.94 7.45
N ARG A 124 7.95 -15.00 6.81
CA ARG A 124 9.37 -14.73 7.01
C ARG A 124 9.63 -13.86 8.25
N LEU A 125 8.65 -13.11 8.70
CA LEU A 125 8.75 -12.27 9.90
C LEU A 125 8.55 -13.11 11.16
N PRO A 126 9.51 -13.13 12.12
CA PRO A 126 9.43 -14.01 13.30
C PRO A 126 8.22 -13.74 14.21
N ASN A 127 7.80 -12.48 14.29
CA ASN A 127 6.76 -12.02 15.21
C ASN A 127 5.60 -11.35 14.44
N ALA A 128 5.22 -11.89 13.29
CA ALA A 128 4.09 -11.36 12.53
C ALA A 128 2.77 -12.03 12.91
N GLU A 129 1.72 -11.22 12.95
CA GLU A 129 0.35 -11.65 13.00
C GLU A 129 -0.39 -11.13 11.76
N LEU A 130 -1.25 -11.96 11.17
CA LEU A 130 -1.96 -11.62 9.94
C LEU A 130 -3.47 -11.65 10.18
N LEU A 131 -4.17 -10.65 9.64
CA LEU A 131 -5.61 -10.69 9.43
C LEU A 131 -5.87 -10.45 7.95
N ILE A 132 -6.46 -11.44 7.28
CA ILE A 132 -6.71 -11.40 5.85
C ILE A 132 -8.22 -11.36 5.62
N PHE A 133 -8.67 -10.32 4.90
CA PHE A 133 -10.03 -10.18 4.43
C PHE A 133 -10.22 -10.81 3.04
N GLY A 134 -11.46 -11.10 2.71
CA GLY A 134 -11.87 -11.60 1.40
C GLY A 134 -12.31 -10.48 0.46
N LYS A 135 -13.35 -10.78 -0.34
CA LYS A 135 -13.91 -9.85 -1.33
C LYS A 135 -14.74 -8.71 -0.72
N GLU A 136 -15.02 -8.79 0.57
CA GLU A 136 -15.76 -7.78 1.34
C GLU A 136 -14.97 -6.50 1.60
N ALA A 137 -13.67 -6.46 1.27
CA ALA A 137 -12.81 -5.33 1.53
C ALA A 137 -11.91 -5.04 0.33
N ALA A 138 -11.65 -3.76 0.04
CA ALA A 138 -10.68 -3.29 -0.93
C ALA A 138 -9.35 -2.89 -0.25
N HIS A 139 -8.53 -2.07 -0.90
CA HIS A 139 -7.16 -1.75 -0.45
C HIS A 139 -7.09 -1.01 0.89
N GLU A 140 -7.98 -0.06 1.12
CA GLU A 140 -7.94 0.83 2.30
C GLU A 140 -8.84 0.32 3.43
N LEU A 141 -8.44 -0.74 4.10
CA LEU A 141 -9.23 -1.48 5.10
C LEU A 141 -9.84 -0.60 6.20
N LEU A 142 -9.13 0.44 6.66
CA LEU A 142 -9.66 1.36 7.69
C LEU A 142 -10.64 2.39 7.12
N ARG A 143 -10.81 2.42 5.80
CA ARG A 143 -11.80 3.23 5.09
C ARG A 143 -12.93 2.37 4.49
N GLU A 144 -13.02 1.12 4.87
CA GLU A 144 -14.12 0.24 4.53
C GLU A 144 -15.34 0.49 5.41
N ALA A 145 -16.47 -0.15 5.07
CA ALA A 145 -17.68 -0.16 5.90
C ALA A 145 -17.39 -0.61 7.34
N ASP A 146 -18.27 -0.25 8.26
CA ASP A 146 -18.04 -0.41 9.70
C ASP A 146 -17.67 -1.84 10.10
N ASP A 147 -18.30 -2.84 9.52
CA ASP A 147 -18.04 -4.26 9.83
C ASP A 147 -16.59 -4.69 9.52
N VAL A 148 -15.99 -4.20 8.43
CA VAL A 148 -14.60 -4.46 8.08
C VAL A 148 -13.66 -3.60 8.93
N ARG A 149 -13.96 -2.29 9.01
CA ARG A 149 -13.14 -1.35 9.79
C ARG A 149 -13.06 -1.74 11.25
N ASP A 150 -14.19 -2.06 11.87
CA ASP A 150 -14.26 -2.37 13.30
C ASP A 150 -13.50 -3.66 13.62
N ARG A 151 -13.56 -4.67 12.74
CA ARG A 151 -12.71 -5.86 12.85
C ARG A 151 -11.22 -5.53 12.76
N CYS A 152 -10.84 -4.57 11.92
CA CYS A 152 -9.46 -4.08 11.87
C CYS A 152 -9.06 -3.40 13.19
N LEU A 153 -9.91 -2.50 13.71
CA LEU A 153 -9.65 -1.76 14.94
C LEU A 153 -9.59 -2.70 16.15
N ASP A 154 -10.49 -3.66 16.25
CA ASP A 154 -10.46 -4.68 17.29
C ASP A 154 -9.17 -5.48 17.27
N ARG A 155 -8.72 -5.88 16.07
CA ARG A 155 -7.46 -6.63 15.92
C ARG A 155 -6.24 -5.78 16.28
N ILE A 156 -6.24 -4.50 15.90
CA ILE A 156 -5.20 -3.53 16.28
C ILE A 156 -5.15 -3.38 17.80
N ASN A 157 -6.28 -3.20 18.46
CA ASN A 157 -6.36 -3.06 19.91
C ASN A 157 -5.84 -4.32 20.64
N ILE A 158 -6.29 -5.51 20.23
CA ILE A 158 -5.81 -6.79 20.77
C ILE A 158 -4.28 -6.92 20.60
N PHE A 159 -3.76 -6.55 19.42
CA PHE A 159 -2.33 -6.58 19.15
C PHE A 159 -1.56 -5.61 20.07
N TRP A 160 -2.06 -4.40 20.25
CA TRP A 160 -1.44 -3.43 21.14
C TRP A 160 -1.47 -3.85 22.60
N ASP A 161 -2.59 -4.34 23.10
CA ASP A 161 -2.69 -4.85 24.45
C ASP A 161 -1.71 -5.99 24.73
N LYS A 162 -1.48 -6.83 23.72
CA LYS A 162 -0.53 -7.94 23.80
C LYS A 162 0.94 -7.50 23.91
N TYR A 163 1.30 -6.41 23.22
CA TYR A 163 2.71 -6.02 23.05
C TYR A 163 3.08 -4.73 23.77
N ALA A 164 2.16 -3.75 23.95
CA ALA A 164 2.44 -2.51 24.68
C ALA A 164 2.57 -2.73 26.19
N ALA A 165 1.89 -3.71 26.75
CA ALA A 165 1.96 -4.04 28.20
C ALA A 165 3.31 -4.69 28.63
N ARG A 166 4.24 -4.88 27.70
CA ARG A 166 5.54 -5.53 27.96
C ARG A 166 6.73 -4.55 27.98
N SER A 167 6.47 -3.25 27.87
CA SER A 167 7.50 -2.20 27.93
C SER A 167 7.68 -1.60 29.34
#